data_4d7a29569cfe1abdd4952d8cfc021372
#
_entry.id   4d7a29569cfe1abdd4952d8cfc021372
#
_cell.length_a   1.000
_cell.length_b   1.000
_cell.length_c   1.000
_cell.angle_alpha   90.00
_cell.angle_beta   90.00
_cell.angle_gamma   90.00
#
_symmetry.space_group_name_H-M   'P 1'
#
loop_
_entity.id
_entity.type
_entity.pdbx_description
1 polymer ?
#
loop_
_entity_poly.entity_id
_entity_poly.type
_entity_poly.pdbx_seq_one_letter_code
_entity_poly.pdbx_strand_id
1 'polypeptide(L)'
;MPFLLFLSLSFSSVSFSFIIILMKRILDYTITNEYKNYTIREFLTEKGYPKGLRAHLFRTKDVLFRNGDTGHSSDRLKVSDKLKIILEESMPESYPAPENIPLSILYEDEDILVINKPAHMPVHPSMTHYEHTLSNAVFYYLGSKNEAGPFRCINRLDKDTTGITILAKNSLSGGILGRQMNERKIHRTYLAIVRGI
;
A
#
# COMPACT_ATOMS: atom_id res chain seq x y z
N MET A 1 -12.52 23.43 -5.47
CA MET A 1 -11.44 23.69 -6.45
C MET A 1 -10.15 23.13 -5.83
N PRO A 2 -9.54 22.07 -6.36
CA PRO A 2 -8.26 21.60 -5.86
C PRO A 2 -7.13 22.46 -6.45
N PHE A 3 -6.26 22.95 -5.58
CA PHE A 3 -5.03 23.64 -5.98
C PHE A 3 -4.06 22.65 -6.64
N LEU A 4 -3.78 22.86 -7.91
CA LEU A 4 -2.68 22.20 -8.61
C LEU A 4 -1.38 22.95 -8.31
N LEU A 5 -0.45 22.29 -7.61
CA LEU A 5 0.94 22.76 -7.52
C LEU A 5 1.76 22.11 -8.66
N PHE A 6 2.20 22.92 -9.62
CA PHE A 6 3.15 22.49 -10.64
C PHE A 6 4.58 22.73 -10.16
N LEU A 7 5.36 21.69 -9.98
CA LEU A 7 6.82 21.77 -9.90
C LEU A 7 7.41 21.21 -11.19
N SER A 8 8.01 22.08 -12.01
CA SER A 8 8.76 21.68 -13.21
C SER A 8 10.24 21.54 -12.84
N LEU A 9 10.79 20.35 -12.94
CA LEU A 9 12.23 20.10 -12.97
C LEU A 9 12.61 19.67 -14.40
N SER A 10 13.34 20.54 -15.12
CA SER A 10 13.83 20.25 -16.47
C SER A 10 15.17 19.53 -16.39
N PHE A 11 15.19 18.26 -16.78
CA PHE A 11 16.39 17.57 -17.23
C PHE A 11 16.12 16.94 -18.59
N SER A 12 16.91 17.37 -19.57
CA SER A 12 16.95 17.01 -20.99
C SER A 12 15.92 15.98 -21.51
N SER A 13 14.97 16.51 -22.26
CA SER A 13 14.16 15.92 -23.34
C SER A 13 12.99 15.00 -23.05
N VAL A 14 12.51 14.84 -21.80
CA VAL A 14 11.13 14.38 -21.54
C VAL A 14 10.62 15.11 -20.31
N SER A 15 9.74 16.10 -20.52
CA SER A 15 9.01 16.75 -19.40
C SER A 15 7.98 15.76 -18.83
N PHE A 16 8.34 15.01 -17.81
CA PHE A 16 7.36 14.38 -16.93
C PHE A 16 6.86 15.44 -15.95
N SER A 17 5.72 16.04 -16.25
CA SER A 17 4.98 16.80 -15.25
C SER A 17 4.42 15.78 -14.25
N PHE A 18 5.12 15.56 -13.14
CA PHE A 18 4.58 14.79 -12.03
C PHE A 18 3.45 15.60 -11.38
N ILE A 19 2.22 15.32 -11.77
CA ILE A 19 1.07 15.60 -10.92
C ILE A 19 1.25 14.64 -9.73
N ILE A 20 1.42 15.19 -8.52
CA ILE A 20 1.38 14.39 -7.29
C ILE A 20 -0.07 13.90 -7.16
N ILE A 21 -0.36 12.73 -7.75
CA ILE A 21 -1.64 12.08 -7.56
C ILE A 21 -1.54 11.36 -6.22
N LEU A 22 -2.23 11.89 -5.23
CA LEU A 22 -2.46 11.17 -3.98
C LEU A 22 -3.27 9.92 -4.32
N MET A 23 -2.68 8.75 -4.10
CA MET A 23 -3.46 7.51 -4.14
C MET A 23 -4.53 7.59 -3.05
N LYS A 24 -5.78 7.45 -3.44
CA LYS A 24 -6.92 7.55 -2.53
C LYS A 24 -7.69 6.24 -2.55
N ARG A 25 -7.75 5.58 -1.40
CA ARG A 25 -8.56 4.38 -1.18
C ARG A 25 -9.77 4.73 -0.31
N ILE A 26 -10.96 4.51 -0.80
CA ILE A 26 -12.20 4.73 -0.05
C ILE A 26 -12.72 3.38 0.42
N LEU A 27 -13.03 3.30 1.70
CA LEU A 27 -13.59 2.12 2.36
C LEU A 27 -14.93 2.49 2.98
N ASP A 28 -15.98 1.84 2.53
CA ASP A 28 -17.34 2.03 3.03
C ASP A 28 -17.78 0.80 3.83
N TYR A 29 -18.27 1.01 5.05
CA TYR A 29 -18.79 -0.03 5.91
C TYR A 29 -20.22 0.27 6.30
N THR A 30 -21.08 -0.75 6.30
CA THR A 30 -22.39 -0.70 6.95
C THR A 30 -22.30 -1.52 8.23
N ILE A 31 -22.63 -0.91 9.36
CA ILE A 31 -22.50 -1.55 10.67
C ILE A 31 -23.58 -2.61 10.86
N THR A 32 -23.14 -3.83 11.10
CA THR A 32 -23.99 -4.97 11.39
C THR A 32 -24.28 -5.09 12.90
N ASN A 33 -25.16 -6.00 13.28
CA ASN A 33 -25.49 -6.24 14.70
C ASN A 33 -24.29 -6.70 15.54
N GLU A 34 -23.30 -7.34 14.91
CA GLU A 34 -22.04 -7.78 15.53
C GLU A 34 -21.25 -6.61 16.13
N TYR A 35 -21.27 -5.45 15.47
CA TYR A 35 -20.51 -4.25 15.88
C TYR A 35 -21.37 -3.20 16.59
N LYS A 36 -22.61 -3.56 16.95
CA LYS A 36 -23.48 -2.67 17.73
C LYS A 36 -22.83 -2.31 19.07
N ASN A 37 -22.84 -1.03 19.39
CA ASN A 37 -22.23 -0.45 20.59
C ASN A 37 -20.69 -0.43 20.63
N TYR A 38 -19.98 -0.97 19.64
CA TYR A 38 -18.55 -0.72 19.50
C TYR A 38 -18.31 0.77 19.34
N THR A 39 -17.23 1.26 19.88
CA THR A 39 -16.69 2.56 19.47
C THR A 39 -16.07 2.43 18.07
N ILE A 40 -15.96 3.55 17.33
CA ILE A 40 -15.25 3.55 16.05
C ILE A 40 -13.83 3.00 16.23
N ARG A 41 -13.16 3.32 17.34
CA ARG A 41 -11.81 2.81 17.65
C ARG A 41 -11.79 1.27 17.76
N GLU A 42 -12.74 0.69 18.48
CA GLU A 42 -12.85 -0.77 18.64
C GLU A 42 -13.13 -1.45 17.30
N PHE A 43 -14.09 -0.90 16.53
CA PHE A 43 -14.40 -1.40 15.19
C PHE A 43 -13.19 -1.42 14.27
N LEU A 44 -12.45 -0.30 14.17
CA LEU A 44 -11.25 -0.23 13.34
C LEU A 44 -10.14 -1.17 13.83
N THR A 45 -10.08 -1.41 15.15
CA THR A 45 -9.13 -2.39 15.71
C THR A 45 -9.46 -3.79 15.26
N GLU A 46 -10.73 -4.17 15.35
CA GLU A 46 -11.22 -5.49 14.91
C GLU A 46 -11.03 -5.69 13.40
N LYS A 47 -11.31 -4.66 12.61
CA LYS A 47 -11.06 -4.66 11.15
C LYS A 47 -9.56 -4.66 10.77
N GLY A 48 -8.67 -4.68 11.74
CA GLY A 48 -7.24 -4.84 11.50
C GLY A 48 -6.47 -3.56 11.19
N TYR A 49 -7.05 -2.39 11.37
CA TYR A 49 -6.36 -1.13 11.18
C TYR A 49 -5.18 -0.97 12.13
N PRO A 50 -3.94 -0.76 11.64
CA PRO A 50 -2.78 -0.56 12.49
C PRO A 50 -2.95 0.64 13.45
N LYS A 51 -2.33 0.57 14.63
CA LYS A 51 -2.41 1.64 15.65
C LYS A 51 -2.02 3.01 15.08
N GLY A 52 -0.95 3.07 14.29
CA GLY A 52 -0.48 4.31 13.65
C GLY A 52 -1.50 4.87 12.67
N LEU A 53 -2.10 4.01 11.83
CA LEU A 53 -3.13 4.40 10.88
C LEU A 53 -4.38 4.92 11.59
N ARG A 54 -4.86 4.23 12.64
CA ARG A 54 -5.99 4.71 13.44
C ARG A 54 -5.72 6.08 14.06
N ALA A 55 -4.51 6.27 14.62
CA ALA A 55 -4.11 7.54 15.19
C ALA A 55 -4.05 8.67 14.14
N HIS A 56 -3.65 8.36 12.92
CA HIS A 56 -3.68 9.29 11.79
C HIS A 56 -5.12 9.66 11.43
N LEU A 57 -5.99 8.68 11.21
CA LEU A 57 -7.40 8.90 10.86
C LEU A 57 -8.15 9.77 11.89
N PHE A 58 -7.87 9.59 13.19
CA PHE A 58 -8.53 10.38 14.24
C PHE A 58 -7.99 11.82 14.40
N ARG A 59 -6.86 12.14 13.77
CA ARG A 59 -6.25 13.49 13.81
C ARG A 59 -6.43 14.26 12.51
N THR A 60 -6.67 13.55 11.42
CA THR A 60 -6.82 14.14 10.09
C THR A 60 -8.28 14.46 9.84
N LYS A 61 -8.56 15.68 9.36
CA LYS A 61 -9.90 16.10 8.97
C LYS A 61 -10.31 15.44 7.65
N ASP A 62 -11.59 15.28 7.47
CA ASP A 62 -12.22 14.86 6.20
C ASP A 62 -11.78 13.49 5.67
N VAL A 63 -11.36 12.58 6.57
CA VAL A 63 -10.96 11.21 6.22
C VAL A 63 -11.79 10.11 6.90
N LEU A 64 -12.56 10.46 7.94
CA LEU A 64 -13.40 9.52 8.68
C LEU A 64 -14.79 10.12 8.90
N PHE A 65 -15.79 9.47 8.32
CA PHE A 65 -17.18 9.93 8.40
C PHE A 65 -18.09 8.84 8.94
N ARG A 66 -19.07 9.26 9.72
CA ARG A 66 -20.19 8.44 10.18
C ARG A 66 -21.51 9.08 9.74
N ASN A 67 -22.28 8.39 8.92
CA ASN A 67 -23.56 8.88 8.38
C ASN A 67 -23.46 10.24 7.66
N GLY A 68 -22.28 10.56 7.12
CA GLY A 68 -21.98 11.82 6.44
C GLY A 68 -21.30 12.89 7.32
N ASP A 69 -21.35 12.76 8.64
CA ASP A 69 -20.70 13.67 9.58
C ASP A 69 -19.31 13.17 9.98
N THR A 70 -18.45 14.04 10.50
CA THR A 70 -17.13 13.66 11.00
C THR A 70 -17.26 12.63 12.14
N GLY A 71 -16.60 11.48 11.98
CA GLY A 71 -16.59 10.42 12.99
C GLY A 71 -15.47 10.62 14.01
N HIS A 72 -15.78 10.36 15.29
CA HIS A 72 -14.82 10.44 16.40
C HIS A 72 -14.51 9.06 16.97
N SER A 73 -13.31 8.89 17.50
CA SER A 73 -12.82 7.60 18.00
C SER A 73 -13.71 6.97 19.09
N SER A 74 -14.41 7.80 19.87
CA SER A 74 -15.30 7.41 20.97
C SER A 74 -16.76 7.22 20.56
N ASP A 75 -17.13 7.56 19.33
CA ASP A 75 -18.51 7.44 18.87
C ASP A 75 -18.97 5.99 18.89
N ARG A 76 -20.10 5.73 19.54
CA ARG A 76 -20.69 4.40 19.60
C ARG A 76 -21.55 4.12 18.38
N LEU A 77 -21.23 3.02 17.73
CA LEU A 77 -21.88 2.58 16.50
C LEU A 77 -23.26 1.97 16.77
N LYS A 78 -24.18 2.25 15.86
CA LYS A 78 -25.52 1.65 15.81
C LYS A 78 -25.63 0.77 14.56
N VAL A 79 -26.51 -0.21 14.61
CA VAL A 79 -26.84 -1.02 13.42
C VAL A 79 -27.29 -0.10 12.28
N SER A 80 -26.85 -0.38 11.08
CA SER A 80 -27.06 0.41 9.84
C SER A 80 -26.32 1.74 9.77
N ASP A 81 -25.51 2.15 10.76
CA ASP A 81 -24.61 3.26 10.59
C ASP A 81 -23.68 3.00 9.39
N LYS A 82 -23.41 4.06 8.62
CA LYS A 82 -22.46 4.03 7.51
C LYS A 82 -21.17 4.71 7.92
N LEU A 83 -20.07 3.97 7.88
CA LEU A 83 -18.73 4.53 8.05
C LEU A 83 -18.05 4.63 6.70
N LYS A 84 -17.56 5.81 6.38
CA LYS A 84 -16.69 6.06 5.22
C LYS A 84 -15.31 6.45 5.70
N ILE A 85 -14.31 5.75 5.22
CA ILE A 85 -12.90 5.98 5.56
C ILE A 85 -12.14 6.25 4.28
N ILE A 86 -11.36 7.32 4.28
CA ILE A 86 -10.54 7.73 3.16
C ILE A 86 -9.09 7.56 3.57
N LEU A 87 -8.39 6.65 2.90
CA LEU A 87 -6.95 6.49 3.03
C LEU A 87 -6.29 7.31 1.94
N GLU A 88 -5.49 8.28 2.32
CA GLU A 88 -4.69 9.09 1.41
C GLU A 88 -3.23 8.72 1.60
N GLU A 89 -2.58 8.34 0.51
CA GLU A 89 -1.19 7.92 0.51
C GLU A 89 -0.34 9.01 -0.14
N SER A 90 0.55 9.60 0.64
CA SER A 90 1.55 10.52 0.11
C SER A 90 2.76 9.76 -0.40
N MET A 91 3.35 10.23 -1.49
CA MET A 91 4.64 9.74 -1.94
C MET A 91 5.70 10.04 -0.86
N PRO A 92 6.63 9.11 -0.58
CA PRO A 92 7.75 9.40 0.29
C PRO A 92 8.63 10.52 -0.31
N GLU A 93 9.31 11.28 0.52
CA GLU A 93 10.22 12.36 0.08
C GLU A 93 11.34 11.83 -0.83
N SER A 94 11.73 10.59 -0.63
CA SER A 94 12.73 9.89 -1.45
C SER A 94 12.16 8.55 -1.92
N TYR A 95 12.17 8.32 -3.21
CA TYR A 95 11.75 7.06 -3.84
C TYR A 95 12.67 6.72 -5.00
N PRO A 96 12.80 5.43 -5.37
CA PRO A 96 13.59 5.02 -6.52
C PRO A 96 13.07 5.61 -7.81
N ALA A 97 13.99 5.96 -8.71
CA ALA A 97 13.62 6.44 -10.04
C ALA A 97 12.73 5.40 -10.74
N PRO A 98 11.56 5.78 -11.29
CA PRO A 98 10.70 4.86 -12.01
C PRO A 98 11.40 4.32 -13.28
N GLU A 99 11.37 3.01 -13.47
CA GLU A 99 11.95 2.36 -14.66
C GLU A 99 10.91 1.47 -15.35
N ASN A 100 10.81 1.59 -16.68
CA ASN A 100 9.93 0.75 -17.50
C ASN A 100 10.51 -0.66 -17.66
N ILE A 101 10.39 -1.46 -16.60
CA ILE A 101 10.80 -2.86 -16.58
C ILE A 101 9.52 -3.71 -16.58
N PRO A 102 9.37 -4.67 -17.51
CA PRO A 102 8.20 -5.55 -17.56
C PRO A 102 8.04 -6.33 -16.26
N LEU A 103 6.82 -6.36 -15.72
CA LEU A 103 6.45 -7.11 -14.52
C LEU A 103 5.59 -8.32 -14.88
N SER A 104 5.94 -9.49 -14.34
CA SER A 104 5.09 -10.68 -14.40
C SER A 104 4.08 -10.64 -13.26
N ILE A 105 2.93 -9.99 -13.49
CA ILE A 105 1.87 -9.82 -12.53
C ILE A 105 1.02 -11.08 -12.47
N LEU A 106 0.88 -11.67 -11.28
CA LEU A 106 0.07 -12.86 -11.01
C LEU A 106 -1.33 -12.50 -10.51
N TYR A 107 -1.45 -11.41 -9.77
CA TYR A 107 -2.70 -10.90 -9.24
C TYR A 107 -2.59 -9.41 -8.93
N GLU A 108 -3.67 -8.69 -9.14
CA GLU A 108 -3.78 -7.28 -8.73
C GLU A 108 -5.23 -6.95 -8.41
N ASP A 109 -5.42 -6.20 -7.31
CA ASP A 109 -6.68 -5.54 -6.98
C ASP A 109 -6.39 -4.12 -6.43
N GLU A 110 -7.35 -3.51 -5.75
CA GLU A 110 -7.21 -2.18 -5.16
C GLU A 110 -6.28 -2.17 -3.93
N ASP A 111 -5.98 -3.32 -3.34
CA ASP A 111 -5.30 -3.44 -2.06
C ASP A 111 -3.93 -4.11 -2.16
N ILE A 112 -3.74 -5.04 -3.13
CA ILE A 112 -2.50 -5.80 -3.29
C ILE A 112 -2.06 -5.92 -4.74
N LEU A 113 -0.76 -6.10 -4.92
CA LEU A 113 -0.12 -6.45 -6.18
C LEU A 113 0.81 -7.64 -5.94
N VAL A 114 0.59 -8.75 -6.66
CA VAL A 114 1.37 -9.98 -6.55
C VAL A 114 2.17 -10.19 -7.83
N ILE A 115 3.48 -10.29 -7.69
CA ILE A 115 4.43 -10.35 -8.80
C ILE A 115 5.25 -11.63 -8.70
N ASN A 116 5.47 -12.28 -9.84
CA ASN A 116 6.50 -13.30 -9.99
C ASN A 116 7.84 -12.61 -10.30
N LYS A 117 8.65 -12.40 -9.26
CA LYS A 117 9.94 -11.71 -9.39
C LYS A 117 10.92 -12.58 -10.17
N PRO A 118 11.57 -12.06 -11.22
CA PRO A 118 12.63 -12.80 -11.93
C PRO A 118 13.91 -12.90 -11.09
N ALA A 119 14.84 -13.75 -11.52
CA ALA A 119 16.22 -13.75 -11.03
C ALA A 119 16.95 -12.46 -11.42
N HIS A 120 18.07 -12.17 -10.78
CA HIS A 120 18.95 -11.02 -11.03
C HIS A 120 18.32 -9.65 -10.77
N MET A 121 17.17 -9.61 -10.11
CA MET A 121 16.44 -8.39 -9.76
C MET A 121 16.37 -8.24 -8.23
N PRO A 122 17.08 -7.26 -7.63
CA PRO A 122 16.90 -6.90 -6.22
C PRO A 122 15.48 -6.38 -5.97
N VAL A 123 14.94 -6.57 -4.76
CA VAL A 123 13.61 -6.03 -4.40
C VAL A 123 13.69 -4.52 -4.16
N HIS A 124 14.71 -4.06 -3.43
CA HIS A 124 14.92 -2.66 -3.08
C HIS A 124 16.27 -2.16 -3.57
N PRO A 125 16.39 -0.84 -3.82
CA PRO A 125 17.70 -0.23 -4.01
C PRO A 125 18.62 -0.47 -2.81
N SER A 126 19.90 -0.58 -3.08
CA SER A 126 20.96 -0.66 -2.08
C SER A 126 22.14 0.21 -2.53
N MET A 127 23.14 0.40 -1.67
CA MET A 127 24.33 1.21 -2.01
C MET A 127 25.03 0.78 -3.30
N THR A 128 24.89 -0.49 -3.71
CA THR A 128 25.49 -1.06 -4.91
C THR A 128 24.53 -1.27 -6.08
N HIS A 129 23.23 -1.11 -5.85
CA HIS A 129 22.16 -1.34 -6.85
C HIS A 129 21.04 -0.32 -6.64
N TYR A 130 21.18 0.88 -7.21
CA TYR A 130 20.17 1.93 -7.13
C TYR A 130 19.07 1.79 -8.19
N GLU A 131 19.39 1.09 -9.28
CA GLU A 131 18.57 0.91 -10.46
C GLU A 131 18.25 -0.58 -10.70
N HIS A 132 17.34 -0.84 -11.63
CA HIS A 132 16.93 -2.19 -12.04
C HIS A 132 16.40 -3.06 -10.90
N THR A 133 15.75 -2.44 -9.92
CA THR A 133 15.12 -3.15 -8.80
C THR A 133 13.62 -3.34 -9.04
N LEU A 134 13.01 -4.28 -8.30
CA LEU A 134 11.57 -4.45 -8.32
C LEU A 134 10.83 -3.16 -7.94
N SER A 135 11.37 -2.37 -7.02
CA SER A 135 10.74 -1.12 -6.63
C SER A 135 10.76 -0.08 -7.76
N ASN A 136 11.85 0.04 -8.56
CA ASN A 136 11.87 0.93 -9.73
C ASN A 136 10.78 0.55 -10.74
N ALA A 137 10.64 -0.76 -11.03
CA ALA A 137 9.62 -1.28 -11.94
C ALA A 137 8.19 -1.03 -11.43
N VAL A 138 7.95 -1.27 -10.13
CA VAL A 138 6.64 -1.06 -9.51
C VAL A 138 6.27 0.42 -9.46
N PHE A 139 7.21 1.31 -9.16
CA PHE A 139 6.94 2.76 -9.20
C PHE A 139 6.54 3.22 -10.60
N TYR A 140 7.21 2.73 -11.65
CA TYR A 140 6.81 3.01 -13.02
C TYR A 140 5.41 2.47 -13.32
N TYR A 141 5.15 1.20 -12.99
CA TYR A 141 3.89 0.53 -13.26
C TYR A 141 2.70 1.23 -12.59
N LEU A 142 2.78 1.45 -11.28
CA LEU A 142 1.71 2.13 -10.54
C LEU A 142 1.59 3.60 -10.93
N GLY A 143 2.71 4.27 -11.24
CA GLY A 143 2.72 5.64 -11.74
C GLY A 143 1.98 5.78 -13.06
N SER A 144 2.13 4.83 -13.99
CA SER A 144 1.43 4.83 -15.27
C SER A 144 -0.09 4.65 -15.14
N LYS A 145 -0.55 4.10 -14.01
CA LYS A 145 -1.97 3.95 -13.65
C LYS A 145 -2.51 5.09 -12.77
N ASN A 146 -1.67 6.06 -12.43
CA ASN A 146 -2.00 7.09 -11.43
C ASN A 146 -2.28 6.52 -10.02
N GLU A 147 -1.65 5.41 -9.68
CA GLU A 147 -1.77 4.70 -8.40
C GLU A 147 -0.45 4.70 -7.61
N ALA A 148 0.45 5.62 -7.93
CA ALA A 148 1.74 5.70 -7.25
C ALA A 148 1.56 5.98 -5.75
N GLY A 149 2.31 5.25 -4.94
CA GLY A 149 2.30 5.34 -3.49
C GLY A 149 3.56 4.71 -2.90
N PRO A 150 3.71 4.69 -1.58
CA PRO A 150 4.86 4.08 -0.93
C PRO A 150 5.01 2.59 -1.27
N PHE A 151 6.23 2.16 -1.59
CA PHE A 151 6.54 0.77 -1.88
C PHE A 151 6.50 -0.08 -0.60
N ARG A 152 5.46 -0.89 -0.44
CA ARG A 152 5.24 -1.75 0.73
C ARG A 152 5.35 -3.22 0.36
N CYS A 153 6.57 -3.72 0.30
CA CYS A 153 6.84 -5.12 0.05
C CYS A 153 6.63 -5.96 1.33
N ILE A 154 5.75 -6.94 1.27
CA ILE A 154 5.38 -7.77 2.42
C ILE A 154 6.41 -8.87 2.66
N ASN A 155 6.95 -9.47 1.59
CA ASN A 155 8.01 -10.47 1.66
C ASN A 155 9.13 -10.10 0.70
N ARG A 156 10.37 -10.26 1.15
CA ARG A 156 11.55 -10.05 0.30
C ARG A 156 12.08 -11.38 -0.21
N LEU A 157 12.55 -11.36 -1.42
CA LEU A 157 13.34 -12.41 -2.04
C LEU A 157 14.74 -11.85 -2.35
N ASP A 158 15.76 -12.66 -2.26
CA ASP A 158 17.11 -12.27 -2.65
C ASP A 158 17.17 -11.99 -4.16
N LYS A 159 18.23 -11.31 -4.60
CA LYS A 159 18.41 -10.89 -5.99
C LYS A 159 18.18 -12.04 -6.97
N ASP A 160 18.81 -13.20 -6.70
CA ASP A 160 18.79 -14.34 -7.60
C ASP A 160 17.68 -15.35 -7.31
N THR A 161 16.91 -15.14 -6.23
CA THR A 161 15.73 -15.95 -5.93
C THR A 161 14.56 -15.47 -6.76
N THR A 162 13.90 -16.39 -7.47
CA THR A 162 12.67 -16.14 -8.22
C THR A 162 11.44 -16.46 -7.40
N GLY A 163 10.28 -15.93 -7.80
CA GLY A 163 9.00 -16.34 -7.25
C GLY A 163 8.15 -15.20 -6.70
N ILE A 164 7.20 -15.55 -5.86
CA ILE A 164 6.11 -14.66 -5.44
C ILE A 164 6.60 -13.57 -4.50
N THR A 165 6.35 -12.33 -4.89
CA THR A 165 6.51 -11.14 -4.06
C THR A 165 5.17 -10.42 -3.96
N ILE A 166 4.73 -10.14 -2.74
CA ILE A 166 3.47 -9.48 -2.43
C ILE A 166 3.76 -8.03 -2.03
N LEU A 167 3.07 -7.10 -2.67
CA LEU A 167 3.10 -5.69 -2.34
C LEU A 167 1.72 -5.23 -1.88
N ALA A 168 1.69 -4.42 -0.84
CA ALA A 168 0.48 -3.74 -0.40
C ALA A 168 0.39 -2.36 -1.04
N LYS A 169 -0.73 -2.05 -1.68
CA LYS A 169 -0.97 -0.78 -2.37
C LYS A 169 -1.33 0.35 -1.42
N ASN A 170 -1.80 0.04 -0.20
CA ASN A 170 -2.16 1.04 0.80
C ASN A 170 -1.71 0.64 2.23
N SER A 171 -1.82 1.58 3.16
CA SER A 171 -1.37 1.40 4.54
C SER A 171 -2.20 0.39 5.35
N LEU A 172 -3.46 0.18 5.02
CA LEU A 172 -4.30 -0.81 5.69
C LEU A 172 -3.89 -2.23 5.29
N SER A 173 -3.83 -2.50 3.99
CA SER A 173 -3.40 -3.81 3.48
C SER A 173 -1.97 -4.14 3.92
N GLY A 174 -1.07 -3.15 3.91
CA GLY A 174 0.29 -3.28 4.42
C GLY A 174 0.34 -3.68 5.90
N GLY A 175 -0.51 -3.06 6.71
CA GLY A 175 -0.62 -3.37 8.13
C GLY A 175 -1.20 -4.75 8.42
N ILE A 176 -2.25 -5.14 7.69
CA ILE A 176 -2.88 -6.46 7.83
C ILE A 176 -1.92 -7.56 7.41
N LEU A 177 -1.34 -7.46 6.21
CA LEU A 177 -0.42 -8.47 5.68
C LEU A 177 0.89 -8.56 6.48
N GLY A 178 1.43 -7.41 6.91
CA GLY A 178 2.60 -7.37 7.79
C GLY A 178 2.35 -8.08 9.12
N ARG A 179 1.18 -7.90 9.72
CA ARG A 179 0.79 -8.64 10.93
C ARG A 179 0.67 -10.14 10.66
N GLN A 180 -0.01 -10.55 9.59
CA GLN A 180 -0.14 -11.96 9.22
C GLN A 180 1.21 -12.62 8.95
N MET A 181 2.15 -11.90 8.36
CA MET A 181 3.52 -12.35 8.15
C MET A 181 4.25 -12.59 9.49
N ASN A 182 4.14 -11.62 10.43
CA ASN A 182 4.75 -11.73 11.76
C ASN A 182 4.13 -12.87 12.59
N GLU A 183 2.83 -13.10 12.46
CA GLU A 183 2.10 -14.19 13.11
C GLU A 183 2.29 -15.54 12.39
N ARG A 184 3.13 -15.58 11.34
CA ARG A 184 3.38 -16.76 10.51
C ARG A 184 2.11 -17.37 9.90
N LYS A 185 1.09 -16.56 9.63
CA LYS A 185 -0.12 -16.97 8.91
C LYS A 185 0.07 -17.03 7.40
N ILE A 186 1.09 -16.33 6.88
CA ILE A 186 1.52 -16.43 5.48
C ILE A 186 2.67 -17.42 5.43
N HIS A 187 2.44 -18.58 4.82
CA HIS A 187 3.45 -19.63 4.66
C HIS A 187 4.23 -19.43 3.37
N ARG A 188 5.53 -19.66 3.43
CA ARG A 188 6.43 -19.56 2.28
C ARG A 188 7.00 -20.94 1.98
N THR A 189 6.88 -21.40 0.75
CA THR A 189 7.46 -22.64 0.27
C THR A 189 8.51 -22.32 -0.78
N TYR A 190 9.68 -22.93 -0.66
CA TYR A 190 10.77 -22.78 -1.61
C TYR A 190 11.15 -24.13 -2.20
N LEU A 191 11.48 -24.12 -3.49
CA LEU A 191 12.09 -25.26 -4.17
C LEU A 191 13.54 -24.91 -4.49
N ALA A 192 14.46 -25.76 -4.11
CA ALA A 192 15.88 -25.57 -4.36
C ALA A 192 16.49 -26.84 -4.96
N ILE A 193 17.40 -26.65 -5.93
CA ILE A 193 18.25 -27.72 -6.45
C ILE A 193 19.59 -27.56 -5.77
N VAL A 194 20.01 -28.59 -5.04
CA VAL A 194 21.30 -28.60 -4.33
C VAL A 194 22.24 -29.65 -4.92
N ARG A 195 23.54 -29.37 -4.89
CA ARG A 195 24.59 -30.33 -5.19
C ARG A 195 25.05 -30.93 -3.89
N GLY A 196 25.13 -32.24 -3.81
CA GLY A 196 25.59 -32.91 -2.62
C GLY A 196 25.41 -34.41 -2.74
N ILE A 197 26.08 -35.14 -1.85
CA ILE A 197 25.93 -36.59 -1.63
C ILE A 197 24.87 -36.76 -0.55
#